data_7c164b6036e270e17624ac4a3440f891
#
_entry.id   7c164b6036e270e17624ac4a3440f891
#
_cell.length_a   1.000
_cell.length_b   1.000
_cell.length_c   1.000
_cell.angle_alpha   90.00
_cell.angle_beta   90.00
_cell.angle_gamma   90.00
#
_symmetry.space_group_name_H-M   'P 1'
#
loop_
_entity.id
_entity.type
_entity.pdbx_description
1 polymer ?
#
loop_
_entity_poly.entity_id
_entity_poly.type
_entity_poly.pdbx_seq_one_letter_code
_entity_poly.pdbx_strand_id
1 'polypeptide(L)'
;MNVAFLPVYANPYQQLLAGGLARAGVVVTLLPGLPSAAWLRANRATTEVLHFHWLYGLYMAQWRTPWQAMAFLRRFRLARELGYRLVWTAHNVMPHRTAGLGPLHAHVRRLMMAEADAVIVHCEAGRRELLARYPRPGPTAVIPIGSYAGLYPGTADRATARAQLGLSGAAFVTLTLGNIAAYKGLERFAAVFSATAAADDVALIAGRDRDAGVVRRLRRAAADDPRIRLHVGYVPDDTVQLYLAAADALVAPFERILTSSSVVVGLSYGLPVVAPALGCMAEQIGAAGVVYPPGDEGLAGALAAIKQADRAPMSAAARAIAANLSWDDIGRRTAEVYRAAVDGAT
;
A
#
# COMPACT_ATOMS: atom_id res chain seq x y z
N MET A 1 -2.73 -26.96 4.05
CA MET A 1 -3.32 -25.91 4.90
C MET A 1 -4.20 -25.02 4.06
N ASN A 2 -5.41 -24.72 4.53
CA ASN A 2 -6.37 -23.86 3.83
C ASN A 2 -6.60 -22.58 4.64
N VAL A 3 -6.54 -21.45 3.96
CA VAL A 3 -6.63 -20.11 4.54
C VAL A 3 -7.69 -19.28 3.81
N ALA A 4 -8.49 -18.50 4.52
CA ALA A 4 -9.42 -17.55 3.92
C ALA A 4 -8.91 -16.11 4.12
N PHE A 5 -8.72 -15.35 3.02
CA PHE A 5 -8.39 -13.92 3.04
C PHE A 5 -9.66 -13.08 3.07
N LEU A 6 -9.70 -12.07 3.95
CA LEU A 6 -10.84 -11.16 4.08
C LEU A 6 -10.44 -9.75 4.58
N PRO A 7 -11.07 -8.68 4.06
CA PRO A 7 -11.81 -8.64 2.81
C PRO A 7 -10.87 -8.64 1.62
N VAL A 8 -11.36 -9.08 0.47
CA VAL A 8 -10.62 -8.97 -0.80
C VAL A 8 -11.03 -7.71 -1.52
N TYR A 9 -10.05 -7.00 -2.04
CA TYR A 9 -10.23 -5.83 -2.90
C TYR A 9 -9.61 -6.05 -4.27
N ALA A 10 -10.01 -5.26 -5.25
CA ALA A 10 -9.37 -5.20 -6.56
C ALA A 10 -7.97 -4.57 -6.43
N ASN A 11 -7.03 -5.33 -5.87
CA ASN A 11 -5.65 -4.97 -5.60
C ASN A 11 -4.77 -6.20 -5.84
N PRO A 12 -3.72 -6.10 -6.66
CA PRO A 12 -2.85 -7.23 -7.00
C PRO A 12 -2.19 -7.90 -5.79
N TYR A 13 -1.97 -7.17 -4.69
CA TYR A 13 -1.27 -7.66 -3.49
C TYR A 13 -1.80 -9.02 -2.99
N GLN A 14 -3.13 -9.15 -2.82
CA GLN A 14 -3.69 -10.40 -2.27
C GLN A 14 -3.60 -11.56 -3.25
N GLN A 15 -3.73 -11.31 -4.54
CA GLN A 15 -3.57 -12.33 -5.58
C GLN A 15 -2.11 -12.80 -5.69
N LEU A 16 -1.16 -11.86 -5.65
CA LEU A 16 0.27 -12.16 -5.69
C LEU A 16 0.71 -12.92 -4.43
N LEU A 17 0.23 -12.51 -3.25
CA LEU A 17 0.47 -13.24 -2.00
C LEU A 17 -0.13 -14.64 -2.05
N ALA A 18 -1.36 -14.80 -2.55
CA ALA A 18 -2.00 -16.11 -2.70
C ALA A 18 -1.20 -17.03 -3.66
N GLY A 19 -0.66 -16.47 -4.74
CA GLY A 19 0.25 -17.19 -5.63
C GLY A 19 1.52 -17.67 -4.94
N GLY A 20 2.17 -16.82 -4.15
CA GLY A 20 3.34 -17.19 -3.34
C GLY A 20 3.02 -18.26 -2.28
N LEU A 21 1.87 -18.14 -1.63
CA LEU A 21 1.37 -19.12 -0.66
C LEU A 21 1.06 -20.47 -1.31
N ALA A 22 0.49 -20.48 -2.50
CA ALA A 22 0.22 -21.74 -3.24
C ALA A 22 1.51 -22.53 -3.50
N ARG A 23 2.61 -21.84 -3.85
CA ARG A 23 3.93 -22.47 -4.00
C ARG A 23 4.51 -22.98 -2.68
N ALA A 24 4.06 -22.41 -1.53
CA ALA A 24 4.40 -22.88 -0.19
C ALA A 24 3.43 -23.95 0.36
N GLY A 25 2.54 -24.48 -0.47
CA GLY A 25 1.56 -25.54 -0.12
C GLY A 25 0.35 -25.03 0.67
N VAL A 26 0.01 -23.75 0.55
CA VAL A 26 -1.17 -23.15 1.20
C VAL A 26 -2.22 -22.79 0.15
N VAL A 27 -3.44 -23.28 0.33
CA VAL A 27 -4.59 -22.95 -0.52
C VAL A 27 -5.32 -21.75 0.05
N VAL A 28 -5.52 -20.71 -0.74
CA VAL A 28 -6.16 -19.48 -0.34
C VAL A 28 -7.55 -19.32 -0.95
N THR A 29 -8.56 -19.16 -0.11
CA THR A 29 -9.91 -18.75 -0.52
C THR A 29 -10.07 -17.24 -0.34
N LEU A 30 -10.45 -16.53 -1.38
CA LEU A 30 -10.63 -15.08 -1.37
C LEU A 30 -12.09 -14.72 -1.05
N LEU A 31 -12.35 -14.08 0.11
CA LEU A 31 -13.67 -13.68 0.54
C LEU A 31 -13.87 -12.17 0.38
N PRO A 32 -14.96 -11.70 -0.27
CA PRO A 32 -15.18 -10.27 -0.52
C PRO A 32 -15.46 -9.47 0.75
N GLY A 33 -15.77 -10.14 1.85
CA GLY A 33 -16.09 -9.49 3.12
C GLY A 33 -16.14 -10.47 4.27
N LEU A 34 -16.82 -10.05 5.33
CA LEU A 34 -16.98 -10.87 6.54
C LEU A 34 -17.86 -12.11 6.25
N PRO A 35 -17.35 -13.34 6.44
CA PRO A 35 -18.15 -14.56 6.21
C PRO A 35 -19.37 -14.63 7.13
N SER A 36 -20.43 -15.28 6.65
CA SER A 36 -21.63 -15.52 7.46
C SER A 36 -21.37 -16.56 8.59
N ALA A 37 -22.22 -16.59 9.62
CA ALA A 37 -22.11 -17.61 10.65
C ALA A 37 -22.31 -19.04 10.09
N ALA A 38 -23.16 -19.20 9.08
CA ALA A 38 -23.34 -20.46 8.38
C ALA A 38 -22.06 -20.88 7.64
N TRP A 39 -21.42 -19.96 6.93
CA TRP A 39 -20.15 -20.23 6.24
C TRP A 39 -19.06 -20.65 7.24
N LEU A 40 -18.92 -19.92 8.35
CA LEU A 40 -17.93 -20.27 9.38
C LEU A 40 -18.13 -21.70 9.93
N ARG A 41 -19.37 -22.10 10.21
CA ARG A 41 -19.65 -23.47 10.68
C ARG A 41 -19.39 -24.51 9.60
N ALA A 42 -19.83 -24.26 8.36
CA ALA A 42 -19.71 -25.22 7.27
C ALA A 42 -18.25 -25.44 6.82
N ASN A 43 -17.38 -24.42 6.92
CA ASN A 43 -16.02 -24.50 6.41
C ASN A 43 -14.96 -24.74 7.51
N ARG A 44 -15.36 -24.92 8.77
CA ARG A 44 -14.38 -25.11 9.86
C ARG A 44 -13.51 -26.35 9.70
N ALA A 45 -14.08 -27.45 9.20
CA ALA A 45 -13.33 -28.69 8.98
C ALA A 45 -12.28 -28.60 7.86
N THR A 46 -12.43 -27.63 6.96
CA THR A 46 -11.56 -27.48 5.77
C THR A 46 -10.73 -26.21 5.76
N THR A 47 -11.05 -25.21 6.58
CA THR A 47 -10.32 -23.93 6.64
C THR A 47 -9.78 -23.74 8.05
N GLU A 48 -8.47 -23.57 8.17
CA GLU A 48 -7.79 -23.48 9.46
C GLU A 48 -7.58 -22.03 9.90
N VAL A 49 -7.27 -21.12 8.95
CA VAL A 49 -6.88 -19.74 9.24
C VAL A 49 -7.81 -18.76 8.54
N LEU A 50 -8.22 -17.72 9.27
CA LEU A 50 -8.83 -16.51 8.73
C LEU A 50 -7.79 -15.40 8.74
N HIS A 51 -7.36 -14.95 7.56
CA HIS A 51 -6.39 -13.89 7.43
C HIS A 51 -7.06 -12.55 7.10
N PHE A 52 -7.07 -11.67 8.09
CA PHE A 52 -7.64 -10.33 7.99
C PHE A 52 -6.64 -9.37 7.35
N HIS A 53 -7.10 -8.55 6.41
CA HIS A 53 -6.31 -7.50 5.78
C HIS A 53 -6.81 -6.10 6.19
N TRP A 54 -7.51 -5.40 5.34
CA TRP A 54 -8.03 -4.06 5.61
C TRP A 54 -9.30 -4.11 6.46
N LEU A 55 -9.16 -4.12 7.78
CA LEU A 55 -10.28 -4.27 8.74
C LEU A 55 -11.44 -3.31 8.50
N TYR A 56 -11.15 -2.08 8.04
CA TYR A 56 -12.14 -1.03 7.83
C TYR A 56 -13.37 -1.52 7.04
N GLY A 57 -13.16 -2.23 5.94
CA GLY A 57 -14.24 -2.75 5.11
C GLY A 57 -15.11 -3.83 5.76
N LEU A 58 -14.67 -4.41 6.88
CA LEU A 58 -15.42 -5.48 7.58
C LEU A 58 -16.45 -4.95 8.59
N TYR A 59 -16.21 -3.76 9.16
CA TYR A 59 -17.06 -3.20 10.21
C TYR A 59 -17.63 -1.81 9.88
N MET A 60 -17.32 -1.25 8.70
CA MET A 60 -17.84 0.05 8.26
C MET A 60 -18.81 -0.12 7.09
N ALA A 61 -19.97 0.51 7.18
CA ALA A 61 -21.00 0.46 6.13
C ALA A 61 -21.88 1.74 6.14
N GLN A 62 -21.27 2.91 6.01
CA GLN A 62 -21.97 4.21 6.03
C GLN A 62 -22.94 4.31 7.24
N TRP A 63 -24.22 4.59 7.00
CA TRP A 63 -25.25 4.67 8.04
C TRP A 63 -25.52 3.33 8.78
N ARG A 64 -25.16 2.19 8.19
CA ARG A 64 -25.29 0.83 8.79
C ARG A 64 -24.11 0.45 9.67
N THR A 65 -23.15 1.34 9.91
CA THR A 65 -21.91 1.05 10.65
C THR A 65 -22.15 0.40 12.03
N PRO A 66 -23.10 0.83 12.90
CA PRO A 66 -23.33 0.16 14.18
C PRO A 66 -23.69 -1.32 14.03
N TRP A 67 -24.57 -1.63 13.10
CA TRP A 67 -25.00 -3.01 12.82
C TRP A 67 -23.85 -3.86 12.24
N GLN A 68 -23.10 -3.27 11.33
CA GLN A 68 -21.95 -3.94 10.72
C GLN A 68 -20.84 -4.21 11.75
N ALA A 69 -20.57 -3.27 12.64
CA ALA A 69 -19.61 -3.44 13.73
C ALA A 69 -20.04 -4.55 14.71
N MET A 70 -21.32 -4.57 15.09
CA MET A 70 -21.86 -5.68 15.92
C MET A 70 -21.76 -7.02 15.19
N ALA A 71 -22.11 -7.07 13.91
CA ALA A 71 -21.98 -8.28 13.10
C ALA A 71 -20.53 -8.76 13.04
N PHE A 72 -19.57 -7.83 12.86
CA PHE A 72 -18.13 -8.12 12.90
C PHE A 72 -17.74 -8.74 14.25
N LEU A 73 -18.07 -8.11 15.37
CA LEU A 73 -17.70 -8.59 16.69
C LEU A 73 -18.30 -9.97 17.00
N ARG A 74 -19.57 -10.21 16.65
CA ARG A 74 -20.23 -11.51 16.84
C ARG A 74 -19.57 -12.62 16.02
N ARG A 75 -19.25 -12.35 14.74
CA ARG A 75 -18.63 -13.34 13.86
C ARG A 75 -17.17 -13.56 14.19
N PHE A 76 -16.48 -12.53 14.65
CA PHE A 76 -15.12 -12.65 15.16
C PHE A 76 -15.07 -13.60 16.38
N ARG A 77 -15.98 -13.42 17.36
CA ARG A 77 -16.11 -14.33 18.51
C ARG A 77 -16.45 -15.74 18.07
N LEU A 78 -17.45 -15.89 17.20
CA LEU A 78 -17.84 -17.20 16.67
C LEU A 78 -16.67 -17.91 15.98
N ALA A 79 -15.85 -17.19 15.21
CA ALA A 79 -14.67 -17.77 14.57
C ALA A 79 -13.68 -18.31 15.62
N ARG A 80 -13.45 -17.56 16.71
CA ARG A 80 -12.62 -18.01 17.84
C ARG A 80 -13.23 -19.25 18.53
N GLU A 81 -14.51 -19.22 18.86
CA GLU A 81 -15.23 -20.34 19.49
C GLU A 81 -15.19 -21.61 18.63
N LEU A 82 -15.26 -21.47 17.33
CA LEU A 82 -15.12 -22.59 16.38
C LEU A 82 -13.66 -23.07 16.23
N GLY A 83 -12.68 -22.37 16.81
CA GLY A 83 -11.26 -22.74 16.79
C GLY A 83 -10.51 -22.33 15.53
N TYR A 84 -11.02 -21.36 14.73
CA TYR A 84 -10.24 -20.75 13.67
C TYR A 84 -9.02 -20.03 14.23
N ARG A 85 -7.88 -20.13 13.57
CA ARG A 85 -6.73 -19.27 13.84
C ARG A 85 -6.90 -17.94 13.11
N LEU A 86 -6.64 -16.85 13.81
CA LEU A 86 -6.84 -15.49 13.31
C LEU A 86 -5.50 -14.83 13.08
N VAL A 87 -5.22 -14.47 11.84
CA VAL A 87 -4.01 -13.72 11.46
C VAL A 87 -4.44 -12.37 10.90
N TRP A 88 -3.71 -11.31 11.23
CA TRP A 88 -3.98 -9.98 10.72
C TRP A 88 -2.74 -9.34 10.10
N THR A 89 -2.83 -8.92 8.82
CA THR A 89 -1.85 -8.03 8.23
C THR A 89 -2.24 -6.58 8.47
N ALA A 90 -1.46 -5.87 9.27
CA ALA A 90 -1.68 -4.47 9.60
C ALA A 90 -1.09 -3.55 8.52
N HIS A 91 -1.87 -3.25 7.49
CA HIS A 91 -1.50 -2.32 6.43
C HIS A 91 -1.46 -0.85 6.89
N ASN A 92 -2.17 -0.52 7.98
CA ASN A 92 -2.27 0.82 8.54
C ASN A 92 -2.46 0.75 10.06
N VAL A 93 -1.84 1.65 10.81
CA VAL A 93 -2.11 1.79 12.25
C VAL A 93 -3.54 2.29 12.47
N MET A 94 -3.98 3.28 11.68
CA MET A 94 -5.37 3.80 11.67
C MET A 94 -5.88 3.91 10.23
N PRO A 95 -7.19 3.84 9.98
CA PRO A 95 -7.73 4.10 8.65
C PRO A 95 -7.38 5.51 8.17
N HIS A 96 -7.17 5.67 6.87
CA HIS A 96 -6.96 7.00 6.27
C HIS A 96 -8.18 7.92 6.41
N ARG A 97 -9.40 7.37 6.50
CA ARG A 97 -10.66 8.08 6.73
C ARG A 97 -11.27 7.59 8.02
N THR A 98 -11.34 8.45 9.03
CA THR A 98 -11.88 8.10 10.35
C THR A 98 -13.37 8.43 10.49
N ALA A 99 -13.89 9.37 9.71
CA ALA A 99 -15.30 9.80 9.70
C ALA A 99 -15.88 10.02 11.12
N GLY A 100 -15.08 10.55 12.05
CA GLY A 100 -15.51 10.76 13.44
C GLY A 100 -15.55 9.49 14.32
N LEU A 101 -15.27 8.31 13.77
CA LEU A 101 -15.36 7.01 14.47
C LEU A 101 -14.01 6.51 15.01
N GLY A 102 -13.13 7.42 15.40
CA GLY A 102 -11.82 7.08 15.98
C GLY A 102 -11.87 6.06 17.10
N PRO A 103 -12.78 6.18 18.09
CA PRO A 103 -12.92 5.18 19.17
C PRO A 103 -13.26 3.78 18.67
N LEU A 104 -14.18 3.63 17.71
CA LEU A 104 -14.51 2.34 17.11
C LEU A 104 -13.30 1.73 16.38
N HIS A 105 -12.60 2.55 15.60
CA HIS A 105 -11.39 2.11 14.91
C HIS A 105 -10.31 1.64 15.88
N ALA A 106 -10.10 2.36 16.99
CA ALA A 106 -9.16 1.99 18.03
C ALA A 106 -9.60 0.71 18.76
N HIS A 107 -10.90 0.55 19.05
CA HIS A 107 -11.44 -0.64 19.69
C HIS A 107 -11.21 -1.89 18.85
N VAL A 108 -11.55 -1.85 17.57
CA VAL A 108 -11.35 -3.01 16.67
C VAL A 108 -9.87 -3.38 16.56
N ARG A 109 -8.96 -2.39 16.55
CA ARG A 109 -7.52 -2.68 16.53
C ARG A 109 -7.01 -3.28 17.83
N ARG A 110 -7.45 -2.77 18.98
CA ARG A 110 -7.14 -3.40 20.27
C ARG A 110 -7.61 -4.84 20.32
N LEU A 111 -8.84 -5.11 19.83
CA LEU A 111 -9.36 -6.46 19.73
C LEU A 111 -8.47 -7.36 18.85
N MET A 112 -8.11 -6.89 17.66
CA MET A 112 -7.22 -7.67 16.77
C MET A 112 -5.84 -7.90 17.40
N MET A 113 -5.28 -6.90 18.07
CA MET A 113 -3.99 -7.04 18.75
C MET A 113 -4.03 -7.98 19.95
N ALA A 114 -5.17 -8.04 20.66
CA ALA A 114 -5.35 -8.94 21.81
C ALA A 114 -5.65 -10.38 21.39
N GLU A 115 -6.46 -10.56 20.35
CA GLU A 115 -7.10 -11.84 20.05
C GLU A 115 -6.54 -12.57 18.82
N ALA A 116 -5.81 -11.87 17.92
CA ALA A 116 -5.22 -12.56 16.77
C ALA A 116 -4.07 -13.48 17.22
N ASP A 117 -3.99 -14.67 16.66
CA ASP A 117 -2.91 -15.63 16.94
C ASP A 117 -1.57 -15.08 16.42
N ALA A 118 -1.57 -14.37 15.28
CA ALA A 118 -0.41 -13.65 14.79
C ALA A 118 -0.80 -12.32 14.11
N VAL A 119 0.11 -11.35 14.16
CA VAL A 119 0.02 -10.09 13.41
C VAL A 119 1.21 -9.98 12.47
N ILE A 120 0.96 -9.56 11.23
CA ILE A 120 1.98 -9.29 10.22
C ILE A 120 2.03 -7.78 9.97
N VAL A 121 3.23 -7.23 9.92
CA VAL A 121 3.52 -5.84 9.51
C VAL A 121 4.56 -5.85 8.41
N HIS A 122 4.71 -4.73 7.70
CA HIS A 122 5.56 -4.72 6.50
C HIS A 122 6.98 -4.18 6.73
N CYS A 123 7.28 -3.66 7.92
CA CYS A 123 8.61 -3.15 8.28
C CYS A 123 8.78 -3.03 9.80
N GLU A 124 10.01 -2.87 10.26
CA GLU A 124 10.32 -2.72 11.69
C GLU A 124 9.80 -1.41 12.28
N ALA A 125 9.87 -0.29 11.54
CA ALA A 125 9.27 0.97 11.97
C ALA A 125 7.76 0.82 12.19
N GLY A 126 7.08 0.15 11.25
CA GLY A 126 5.65 -0.15 11.37
C GLY A 126 5.33 -1.06 12.56
N ARG A 127 6.19 -2.04 12.86
CA ARG A 127 6.06 -2.88 14.05
C ARG A 127 6.15 -2.06 15.32
N ARG A 128 7.18 -1.22 15.45
CA ARG A 128 7.37 -0.33 16.61
C ARG A 128 6.18 0.61 16.78
N GLU A 129 5.72 1.27 15.72
CA GLU A 129 4.59 2.20 15.77
C GLU A 129 3.29 1.51 16.19
N LEU A 130 3.01 0.33 15.62
CA LEU A 130 1.82 -0.45 15.94
C LEU A 130 1.84 -0.91 17.41
N LEU A 131 2.96 -1.49 17.88
CA LEU A 131 3.10 -1.99 19.24
C LEU A 131 3.10 -0.87 20.30
N ALA A 132 3.69 0.28 19.99
CA ALA A 132 3.65 1.45 20.87
C ALA A 132 2.21 1.95 21.09
N ARG A 133 1.36 1.86 20.05
CA ARG A 133 -0.03 2.31 20.13
C ARG A 133 -0.99 1.24 20.66
N TYR A 134 -0.72 -0.01 20.35
CA TYR A 134 -1.54 -1.17 20.68
C TYR A 134 -0.63 -2.33 21.10
N PRO A 135 -0.21 -2.36 22.39
CA PRO A 135 0.61 -3.45 22.91
C PRO A 135 -0.08 -4.80 22.76
N ARG A 136 0.70 -5.85 22.51
CA ARG A 136 0.22 -7.24 22.46
C ARG A 136 1.23 -8.22 23.04
N PRO A 137 0.78 -9.31 23.67
CA PRO A 137 1.68 -10.36 24.16
C PRO A 137 2.14 -11.34 23.08
N GLY A 138 1.38 -11.50 21.99
CA GLY A 138 1.64 -12.51 20.97
C GLY A 138 2.58 -12.05 19.85
N PRO A 139 2.94 -12.95 18.92
CA PRO A 139 3.94 -12.70 17.89
C PRO A 139 3.50 -11.64 16.87
N THR A 140 4.44 -10.79 16.48
CA THR A 140 4.29 -9.81 15.40
C THR A 140 5.42 -10.00 14.41
N ALA A 141 5.11 -10.60 13.26
CA ALA A 141 6.07 -10.88 12.21
C ALA A 141 6.25 -9.69 11.28
N VAL A 142 7.47 -9.45 10.81
CA VAL A 142 7.77 -8.45 9.78
C VAL A 142 7.95 -9.15 8.45
N ILE A 143 7.00 -8.96 7.54
CA ILE A 143 7.00 -9.52 6.19
C ILE A 143 6.73 -8.38 5.20
N PRO A 144 7.68 -7.99 4.34
CA PRO A 144 7.52 -6.84 3.44
C PRO A 144 6.44 -7.08 2.38
N ILE A 145 6.07 -6.01 1.67
CA ILE A 145 5.24 -6.11 0.46
C ILE A 145 6.14 -6.62 -0.67
N GLY A 146 5.65 -7.59 -1.43
CA GLY A 146 6.37 -8.17 -2.56
C GLY A 146 6.46 -7.25 -3.77
N SER A 147 7.42 -7.55 -4.63
CA SER A 147 7.68 -6.83 -5.87
C SER A 147 6.51 -6.92 -6.85
N TYR A 148 6.32 -5.85 -7.60
CA TYR A 148 5.38 -5.77 -8.72
C TYR A 148 6.08 -5.88 -10.09
N ALA A 149 7.36 -6.28 -10.12
CA ALA A 149 8.08 -6.52 -11.36
C ALA A 149 7.35 -7.57 -12.22
N GLY A 150 7.17 -7.26 -13.50
CA GLY A 150 6.47 -8.15 -14.44
C GLY A 150 4.93 -8.17 -14.31
N LEU A 151 4.34 -7.43 -13.36
CA LEU A 151 2.88 -7.38 -13.20
C LEU A 151 2.21 -6.61 -14.35
N TYR A 152 2.78 -5.46 -14.72
CA TYR A 152 2.22 -4.60 -15.76
C TYR A 152 2.85 -4.96 -17.10
N PRO A 153 2.05 -5.40 -18.09
CA PRO A 153 2.57 -5.82 -19.39
C PRO A 153 3.11 -4.64 -20.20
N GLY A 154 4.05 -4.94 -21.08
CA GLY A 154 4.67 -3.96 -21.99
C GLY A 154 6.10 -3.63 -21.62
N THR A 155 6.84 -3.17 -22.61
CA THR A 155 8.28 -2.81 -22.53
C THR A 155 8.54 -1.50 -23.26
N ALA A 156 7.68 -0.49 -23.08
CA ALA A 156 7.91 0.80 -23.72
C ALA A 156 9.24 1.39 -23.22
N ASP A 157 10.08 1.78 -24.16
CA ASP A 157 11.22 2.60 -23.83
C ASP A 157 10.78 4.02 -23.44
N ARG A 158 11.69 4.76 -22.80
CA ARG A 158 11.42 6.11 -22.30
C ARG A 158 10.96 7.08 -23.38
N ALA A 159 11.56 7.03 -24.58
CA ALA A 159 11.24 7.97 -25.65
C ALA A 159 9.84 7.73 -26.20
N THR A 160 9.48 6.48 -26.44
CA THR A 160 8.14 6.05 -26.85
C THR A 160 7.09 6.41 -25.80
N ALA A 161 7.36 6.13 -24.53
CA ALA A 161 6.45 6.44 -23.43
C ALA A 161 6.20 7.95 -23.30
N ARG A 162 7.25 8.76 -23.40
CA ARG A 162 7.12 10.22 -23.37
C ARG A 162 6.35 10.77 -24.57
N ALA A 163 6.63 10.27 -25.76
CA ALA A 163 5.90 10.67 -26.97
C ALA A 163 4.39 10.37 -26.84
N GLN A 164 4.03 9.19 -26.37
CA GLN A 164 2.62 8.79 -26.17
C GLN A 164 1.90 9.64 -25.10
N LEU A 165 2.63 10.10 -24.08
CA LEU A 165 2.10 10.97 -23.02
C LEU A 165 2.22 12.46 -23.35
N GLY A 166 2.72 12.83 -24.55
CA GLY A 166 2.90 14.23 -24.97
C GLY A 166 3.92 14.99 -24.12
N LEU A 167 4.98 14.31 -23.66
CA LEU A 167 6.03 14.86 -22.82
C LEU A 167 7.30 15.15 -23.64
N SER A 168 7.99 16.26 -23.32
CA SER A 168 9.30 16.55 -23.91
C SER A 168 10.35 15.50 -23.52
N GLY A 169 11.22 15.12 -24.45
CA GLY A 169 12.33 14.22 -24.19
C GLY A 169 13.31 14.74 -23.13
N ALA A 170 13.50 16.07 -23.05
CA ALA A 170 14.43 16.75 -22.14
C ALA A 170 13.82 17.05 -20.75
N ALA A 171 12.50 16.98 -20.58
CA ALA A 171 11.84 17.30 -19.34
C ALA A 171 12.30 16.40 -18.16
N PHE A 172 12.39 16.97 -16.95
CA PHE A 172 12.46 16.19 -15.73
C PHE A 172 11.03 15.85 -15.27
N VAL A 173 10.68 14.56 -15.30
CA VAL A 173 9.32 14.07 -15.06
C VAL A 173 9.23 13.39 -13.70
N THR A 174 8.46 13.97 -12.79
CA THR A 174 8.05 13.34 -11.53
C THR A 174 6.70 12.67 -11.70
N LEU A 175 6.54 11.46 -11.19
CA LEU A 175 5.30 10.68 -11.27
C LEU A 175 4.70 10.46 -9.89
N THR A 176 3.40 10.74 -9.72
CA THR A 176 2.58 10.16 -8.66
C THR A 176 1.57 9.20 -9.28
N LEU A 177 1.51 7.96 -8.78
CA LEU A 177 0.65 6.91 -9.33
C LEU A 177 -0.23 6.28 -8.25
N GLY A 178 -1.51 6.03 -8.58
CA GLY A 178 -2.46 5.31 -7.73
C GLY A 178 -3.70 6.13 -7.35
N ASN A 179 -4.26 5.90 -6.14
CA ASN A 179 -5.45 6.61 -5.72
C ASN A 179 -5.20 8.11 -5.50
N ILE A 180 -6.10 8.97 -5.97
CA ILE A 180 -6.12 10.40 -5.66
C ILE A 180 -7.00 10.59 -4.42
N ALA A 181 -6.36 10.86 -3.27
CA ALA A 181 -7.04 10.98 -1.98
C ALA A 181 -6.22 11.89 -1.03
N ALA A 182 -6.88 12.48 -0.05
CA ALA A 182 -6.29 13.48 0.85
C ALA A 182 -4.98 13.02 1.52
N TYR A 183 -4.95 11.77 2.04
CA TYR A 183 -3.76 11.24 2.73
C TYR A 183 -2.51 11.13 1.85
N LYS A 184 -2.67 11.19 0.53
CA LYS A 184 -1.57 11.12 -0.46
C LYS A 184 -0.76 12.43 -0.56
N GLY A 185 -1.26 13.56 -0.05
CA GLY A 185 -0.55 14.83 -0.06
C GLY A 185 -0.34 15.44 -1.44
N LEU A 186 -1.17 15.05 -2.43
CA LEU A 186 -0.98 15.47 -3.83
C LEU A 186 -1.17 16.98 -4.04
N GLU A 187 -2.00 17.61 -3.22
CA GLU A 187 -2.25 19.06 -3.27
C GLU A 187 -1.02 19.84 -2.78
N ARG A 188 -0.42 19.37 -1.68
CA ARG A 188 0.87 19.91 -1.21
C ARG A 188 1.96 19.74 -2.25
N PHE A 189 2.05 18.55 -2.85
CA PHE A 189 3.01 18.29 -3.93
C PHE A 189 2.80 19.25 -5.10
N ALA A 190 1.57 19.45 -5.58
CA ALA A 190 1.28 20.37 -6.67
C ALA A 190 1.71 21.81 -6.33
N ALA A 191 1.39 22.29 -5.11
CA ALA A 191 1.76 23.65 -4.67
C ALA A 191 3.28 23.82 -4.57
N VAL A 192 3.99 22.89 -3.93
CA VAL A 192 5.46 22.94 -3.82
C VAL A 192 6.12 22.83 -5.19
N PHE A 193 5.62 21.93 -6.05
CA PHE A 193 6.11 21.79 -7.42
C PHE A 193 5.97 23.11 -8.21
N SER A 194 4.78 23.72 -8.21
CA SER A 194 4.56 24.98 -8.92
C SER A 194 5.48 26.11 -8.44
N ALA A 195 5.79 26.14 -7.15
CA ALA A 195 6.65 27.17 -6.57
C ALA A 195 8.15 26.95 -6.84
N THR A 196 8.60 25.70 -7.07
CA THR A 196 10.04 25.37 -7.06
C THR A 196 10.56 24.74 -8.34
N ALA A 197 9.69 24.21 -9.20
CA ALA A 197 10.10 23.52 -10.43
C ALA A 197 10.58 24.46 -11.53
N ALA A 198 11.53 24.01 -12.34
CA ALA A 198 11.98 24.73 -13.53
C ALA A 198 10.93 24.71 -14.65
N ALA A 199 11.09 25.54 -15.65
CA ALA A 199 10.10 25.74 -16.72
C ALA A 199 9.79 24.47 -17.54
N ASP A 200 10.76 23.57 -17.65
CA ASP A 200 10.68 22.31 -18.40
C ASP A 200 10.35 21.08 -17.53
N ASP A 201 10.22 21.24 -16.20
CA ASP A 201 9.85 20.16 -15.31
C ASP A 201 8.37 19.79 -15.49
N VAL A 202 8.04 18.51 -15.26
CA VAL A 202 6.65 18.00 -15.32
C VAL A 202 6.31 17.21 -14.09
N ALA A 203 5.17 17.55 -13.47
CA ALA A 203 4.50 16.73 -12.46
C ALA A 203 3.38 15.91 -13.12
N LEU A 204 3.62 14.62 -13.31
CA LEU A 204 2.63 13.69 -13.86
C LEU A 204 1.86 13.02 -12.71
N ILE A 205 0.59 13.38 -12.55
CA ILE A 205 -0.30 12.85 -11.50
C ILE A 205 -1.34 11.96 -12.16
N ALA A 206 -1.29 10.65 -11.89
CA ALA A 206 -2.18 9.69 -12.53
C ALA A 206 -2.86 8.78 -11.49
N GLY A 207 -4.18 8.64 -11.58
CA GLY A 207 -4.86 7.71 -10.71
C GLY A 207 -6.36 7.88 -10.52
N ARG A 208 -6.93 6.89 -9.80
CA ARG A 208 -8.36 6.81 -9.56
C ARG A 208 -8.83 7.83 -8.53
N ASP A 209 -9.90 8.55 -8.86
CA ASP A 209 -10.59 9.42 -7.91
C ASP A 209 -11.13 8.62 -6.70
N ARG A 210 -10.67 9.02 -5.51
CA ARG A 210 -11.16 8.56 -4.20
C ARG A 210 -11.60 9.72 -3.31
N ASP A 211 -11.41 10.96 -3.79
CA ASP A 211 -11.78 12.19 -3.10
C ASP A 211 -12.01 13.30 -4.12
N ALA A 212 -13.27 13.52 -4.46
CA ALA A 212 -13.68 14.53 -5.45
C ALA A 212 -13.24 15.95 -5.07
N GLY A 213 -13.09 16.24 -3.77
CA GLY A 213 -12.57 17.52 -3.28
C GLY A 213 -11.12 17.72 -3.68
N VAL A 214 -10.28 16.70 -3.46
CA VAL A 214 -8.86 16.71 -3.87
C VAL A 214 -8.74 16.83 -5.39
N VAL A 215 -9.50 16.02 -6.14
CA VAL A 215 -9.49 16.07 -7.62
C VAL A 215 -9.86 17.46 -8.14
N ARG A 216 -10.88 18.11 -7.56
CA ARG A 216 -11.27 19.47 -7.95
C ARG A 216 -10.14 20.48 -7.73
N ARG A 217 -9.40 20.40 -6.59
CA ARG A 217 -8.27 21.28 -6.30
C ARG A 217 -7.08 21.00 -7.21
N LEU A 218 -6.77 19.74 -7.50
CA LEU A 218 -5.72 19.37 -8.46
C LEU A 218 -6.05 19.82 -9.88
N ARG A 219 -7.32 19.74 -10.32
CA ARG A 219 -7.72 20.28 -11.63
C ARG A 219 -7.52 21.78 -11.72
N ARG A 220 -7.76 22.52 -10.64
CA ARG A 220 -7.49 23.94 -10.57
C ARG A 220 -5.98 24.21 -10.64
N ALA A 221 -5.17 23.51 -9.85
CA ALA A 221 -3.71 23.62 -9.91
C ALA A 221 -3.14 23.31 -11.32
N ALA A 222 -3.68 22.30 -12.01
CA ALA A 222 -3.28 21.95 -13.37
C ALA A 222 -3.76 22.96 -14.42
N ALA A 223 -4.82 23.72 -14.15
CA ALA A 223 -5.26 24.81 -15.01
C ALA A 223 -4.39 26.07 -14.84
N ASP A 224 -3.91 26.30 -13.61
CA ASP A 224 -3.06 27.44 -13.27
C ASP A 224 -1.58 27.18 -13.66
N ASP A 225 -1.14 25.91 -13.68
CA ASP A 225 0.24 25.51 -14.03
C ASP A 225 0.23 24.34 -15.04
N PRO A 226 0.52 24.60 -16.32
CA PRO A 226 0.48 23.58 -17.38
C PRO A 226 1.57 22.50 -17.25
N ARG A 227 2.56 22.68 -16.38
CA ARG A 227 3.55 21.66 -16.05
C ARG A 227 2.98 20.52 -15.22
N ILE A 228 1.81 20.73 -14.57
CA ILE A 228 1.08 19.71 -13.84
C ILE A 228 0.16 18.98 -14.81
N ARG A 229 0.52 17.74 -15.15
CA ARG A 229 -0.27 16.85 -16.01
C ARG A 229 -1.12 15.92 -15.17
N LEU A 230 -2.45 16.12 -15.15
CA LEU A 230 -3.37 15.39 -14.30
C LEU A 230 -4.21 14.39 -15.12
N HIS A 231 -4.05 13.10 -14.84
CA HIS A 231 -4.85 12.02 -15.42
C HIS A 231 -5.73 11.39 -14.33
N VAL A 232 -7.01 11.80 -14.29
CA VAL A 232 -7.99 11.31 -13.31
C VAL A 232 -8.75 10.12 -13.88
N GLY A 233 -8.61 8.96 -13.27
CA GLY A 233 -9.29 7.74 -13.67
C GLY A 233 -8.51 6.50 -13.30
N TYR A 234 -9.06 5.35 -13.63
CA TYR A 234 -8.31 4.10 -13.59
C TYR A 234 -7.26 4.12 -14.71
N VAL A 235 -6.02 3.92 -14.34
CA VAL A 235 -4.94 3.67 -15.32
C VAL A 235 -4.97 2.18 -15.65
N PRO A 236 -5.30 1.79 -16.88
CA PRO A 236 -5.33 0.39 -17.27
C PRO A 236 -3.97 -0.28 -17.08
N ASP A 237 -3.96 -1.55 -16.70
CA ASP A 237 -2.72 -2.28 -16.36
C ASP A 237 -1.74 -2.34 -17.53
N ASP A 238 -2.23 -2.38 -18.76
CA ASP A 238 -1.45 -2.35 -20.00
C ASP A 238 -0.83 -0.98 -20.31
N THR A 239 -1.29 0.09 -19.65
CA THR A 239 -0.76 1.44 -19.81
C THR A 239 0.08 1.93 -18.64
N VAL A 240 0.02 1.27 -17.48
CA VAL A 240 0.79 1.66 -16.28
C VAL A 240 2.28 1.78 -16.58
N GLN A 241 2.83 0.86 -17.36
CA GLN A 241 4.24 0.84 -17.71
C GLN A 241 4.68 2.09 -18.51
N LEU A 242 3.78 2.77 -19.26
CA LEU A 242 4.10 4.01 -19.96
C LEU A 242 4.41 5.14 -18.97
N TYR A 243 3.60 5.26 -17.90
CA TYR A 243 3.83 6.26 -16.85
C TYR A 243 5.16 6.01 -16.12
N LEU A 244 5.44 4.73 -15.81
CA LEU A 244 6.65 4.34 -15.12
C LEU A 244 7.90 4.56 -16.01
N ALA A 245 7.83 4.22 -17.29
CA ALA A 245 8.93 4.40 -18.24
C ALA A 245 9.21 5.88 -18.55
N ALA A 246 8.17 6.73 -18.59
CA ALA A 246 8.30 8.16 -18.88
C ALA A 246 8.95 8.96 -17.74
N ALA A 247 8.83 8.47 -16.49
CA ALA A 247 9.24 9.20 -15.29
C ALA A 247 10.74 9.11 -15.00
N ASP A 248 11.26 10.15 -14.33
CA ASP A 248 12.61 10.20 -13.76
C ASP A 248 12.63 9.77 -12.29
N ALA A 249 11.55 10.04 -11.56
CA ALA A 249 11.36 9.67 -10.17
C ALA A 249 9.87 9.49 -9.83
N LEU A 250 9.60 8.57 -8.92
CA LEU A 250 8.28 8.46 -8.30
C LEU A 250 8.24 9.34 -7.06
N VAL A 251 7.24 10.22 -6.96
CA VAL A 251 7.00 11.06 -5.79
C VAL A 251 5.78 10.53 -5.04
N ALA A 252 5.96 10.20 -3.77
CA ALA A 252 4.92 9.69 -2.89
C ALA A 252 4.77 10.62 -1.67
N PRO A 253 4.15 11.80 -1.81
CA PRO A 253 4.22 12.91 -0.88
C PRO A 253 3.22 12.77 0.29
N PHE A 254 3.18 11.60 0.88
CA PHE A 254 2.18 11.23 1.89
C PHE A 254 2.11 12.20 3.06
N GLU A 255 0.89 12.52 3.51
CA GLU A 255 0.65 13.16 4.80
C GLU A 255 0.51 12.15 5.94
N ARG A 256 0.04 10.95 5.63
CA ARG A 256 -0.09 9.83 6.58
C ARG A 256 0.04 8.52 5.84
N ILE A 257 0.96 7.69 6.26
CA ILE A 257 1.16 6.36 5.68
C ILE A 257 1.85 5.44 6.71
N LEU A 258 1.56 4.17 6.68
CA LEU A 258 2.38 3.14 7.31
C LEU A 258 3.25 2.47 6.24
N THR A 259 2.62 1.93 5.20
CA THR A 259 3.32 1.24 4.11
C THR A 259 2.68 1.58 2.77
N SER A 260 3.42 1.47 1.66
CA SER A 260 2.94 1.87 0.34
C SER A 260 3.29 0.89 -0.77
N SER A 261 2.26 0.29 -1.35
CA SER A 261 2.41 -0.48 -2.60
C SER A 261 2.85 0.39 -3.79
N SER A 262 2.44 1.67 -3.84
CA SER A 262 2.87 2.57 -4.94
C SER A 262 4.39 2.79 -4.93
N VAL A 263 5.01 2.87 -3.74
CA VAL A 263 6.47 2.95 -3.59
C VAL A 263 7.11 1.67 -4.10
N VAL A 264 6.60 0.50 -3.68
CA VAL A 264 7.13 -0.79 -4.15
C VAL A 264 6.95 -0.94 -5.66
N VAL A 265 5.86 -0.44 -6.26
CA VAL A 265 5.71 -0.38 -7.74
C VAL A 265 6.84 0.43 -8.35
N GLY A 266 7.10 1.65 -7.88
CA GLY A 266 8.21 2.47 -8.38
C GLY A 266 9.55 1.73 -8.32
N LEU A 267 9.88 1.15 -7.16
CA LEU A 267 11.10 0.37 -6.96
C LEU A 267 11.18 -0.84 -7.92
N SER A 268 10.05 -1.52 -8.15
CA SER A 268 9.98 -2.69 -9.03
C SER A 268 10.31 -2.38 -10.49
N TYR A 269 10.09 -1.13 -10.89
CA TYR A 269 10.41 -0.63 -12.24
C TYR A 269 11.69 0.22 -12.27
N GLY A 270 12.47 0.20 -11.19
CA GLY A 270 13.77 0.88 -11.11
C GLY A 270 13.67 2.40 -11.03
N LEU A 271 12.52 2.94 -10.60
CA LEU A 271 12.38 4.39 -10.39
C LEU A 271 12.96 4.79 -9.03
N PRO A 272 13.81 5.80 -8.96
CA PRO A 272 14.13 6.48 -7.73
C PRO A 272 12.87 7.05 -7.07
N VAL A 273 12.79 6.99 -5.73
CA VAL A 273 11.59 7.37 -5.00
C VAL A 273 11.85 8.56 -4.09
N VAL A 274 10.91 9.51 -4.07
CA VAL A 274 10.88 10.62 -3.11
C VAL A 274 9.68 10.44 -2.19
N ALA A 275 9.92 10.34 -0.87
CA ALA A 275 8.83 10.20 0.11
C ALA A 275 9.20 10.82 1.47
N PRO A 276 8.21 11.21 2.30
CA PRO A 276 8.47 11.71 3.65
C PRO A 276 8.93 10.59 4.59
N ALA A 277 9.66 10.94 5.65
CA ALA A 277 10.11 10.05 6.72
C ALA A 277 8.92 9.61 7.62
N LEU A 278 7.96 8.86 7.04
CA LEU A 278 6.77 8.35 7.71
C LEU A 278 6.67 6.83 7.57
N GLY A 279 6.25 6.16 8.63
CA GLY A 279 6.02 4.72 8.62
C GLY A 279 7.21 3.92 8.08
N CYS A 280 6.96 3.10 7.07
CA CYS A 280 7.96 2.22 6.44
C CYS A 280 8.81 2.92 5.35
N MET A 281 8.59 4.20 5.04
CA MET A 281 9.18 4.80 3.84
C MET A 281 10.72 4.74 3.82
N ALA A 282 11.37 5.04 4.95
CA ALA A 282 12.83 4.97 5.03
C ALA A 282 13.36 3.55 4.80
N GLU A 283 12.71 2.54 5.40
CA GLU A 283 13.10 1.13 5.24
C GLU A 283 12.79 0.60 3.83
N GLN A 284 11.66 1.02 3.22
CA GLN A 284 11.29 0.58 1.88
C GLN A 284 12.18 1.17 0.79
N ILE A 285 12.62 2.43 0.95
CA ILE A 285 13.37 3.17 -0.08
C ILE A 285 14.87 2.94 0.06
N GLY A 286 15.41 2.96 1.27
CA GLY A 286 16.86 2.81 1.48
C GLY A 286 17.67 3.73 0.58
N ALA A 287 18.63 3.17 -0.17
CA ALA A 287 19.47 3.89 -1.12
C ALA A 287 18.79 4.19 -2.47
N ALA A 288 17.53 3.77 -2.66
CA ALA A 288 16.83 3.92 -3.93
C ALA A 288 16.10 5.27 -4.09
N GLY A 289 16.43 6.28 -3.30
CA GLY A 289 15.78 7.58 -3.44
C GLY A 289 16.07 8.56 -2.31
N VAL A 290 15.19 9.52 -2.14
CA VAL A 290 15.32 10.60 -1.15
C VAL A 290 14.16 10.51 -0.15
N VAL A 291 14.49 10.34 1.13
CA VAL A 291 13.54 10.41 2.24
C VAL A 291 13.69 11.75 2.93
N TYR A 292 12.62 12.51 3.09
CA TYR A 292 12.65 13.87 3.58
C TYR A 292 11.82 14.07 4.87
N PRO A 293 12.19 15.03 5.74
CA PRO A 293 11.36 15.45 6.87
C PRO A 293 9.99 15.94 6.39
N PRO A 294 8.87 15.50 6.97
CA PRO A 294 7.55 15.94 6.54
C PRO A 294 7.41 17.48 6.57
N GLY A 295 6.83 18.04 5.51
CA GLY A 295 6.61 19.49 5.36
C GLY A 295 6.99 19.97 3.96
N ASP A 296 6.63 21.22 3.68
CA ASP A 296 6.82 21.83 2.36
C ASP A 296 8.31 22.03 2.02
N GLU A 297 9.10 22.51 2.99
CA GLU A 297 10.55 22.69 2.82
C GLU A 297 11.26 21.35 2.59
N GLY A 298 10.90 20.30 3.34
CA GLY A 298 11.47 18.97 3.15
C GLY A 298 11.16 18.43 1.75
N LEU A 299 9.91 18.58 1.30
CA LEU A 299 9.51 18.17 -0.05
C LEU A 299 10.23 18.98 -1.13
N ALA A 300 10.33 20.30 -1.01
CA ALA A 300 11.04 21.17 -1.94
C ALA A 300 12.51 20.78 -2.05
N GLY A 301 13.19 20.60 -0.92
CA GLY A 301 14.58 20.14 -0.87
C GLY A 301 14.77 18.77 -1.51
N ALA A 302 13.84 17.83 -1.28
CA ALA A 302 13.90 16.48 -1.85
C ALA A 302 13.68 16.49 -3.39
N LEU A 303 12.78 17.34 -3.90
CA LEU A 303 12.57 17.51 -5.34
C LEU A 303 13.81 18.09 -6.02
N ALA A 304 14.45 19.08 -5.41
CA ALA A 304 15.71 19.64 -5.89
C ALA A 304 16.83 18.59 -5.86
N ALA A 305 16.97 17.87 -4.74
CA ALA A 305 18.00 16.85 -4.57
C ALA A 305 17.89 15.71 -5.59
N ILE A 306 16.69 15.16 -5.83
CA ILE A 306 16.49 14.05 -6.79
C ILE A 306 16.71 14.50 -8.23
N LYS A 307 16.42 15.76 -8.55
CA LYS A 307 16.68 16.32 -9.88
C LYS A 307 18.17 16.46 -10.16
N GLN A 308 18.95 16.90 -9.17
CA GLN A 308 20.40 17.12 -9.30
C GLN A 308 21.23 15.84 -9.16
N ALA A 309 20.68 14.80 -8.52
CA ALA A 309 21.40 13.55 -8.27
C ALA A 309 21.71 12.77 -9.55
N ASP A 310 22.83 12.04 -9.53
CA ASP A 310 22.98 10.89 -10.41
C ASP A 310 21.99 9.81 -9.98
N ARG A 311 20.99 9.56 -10.80
CA ARG A 311 19.93 8.61 -10.51
C ARG A 311 20.26 7.17 -10.88
N ALA A 312 21.34 6.93 -11.59
CA ALA A 312 21.72 5.58 -12.02
C ALA A 312 21.99 4.64 -10.82
N PRO A 313 22.74 5.05 -9.77
CA PRO A 313 22.90 4.25 -8.56
C PRO A 313 21.57 4.02 -7.82
N MET A 314 20.70 5.05 -7.73
CA MET A 314 19.38 4.91 -7.09
C MET A 314 18.48 3.94 -7.84
N SER A 315 18.48 3.98 -9.17
CA SER A 315 17.74 3.05 -10.03
C SER A 315 18.27 1.62 -9.91
N ALA A 316 19.58 1.43 -9.77
CA ALA A 316 20.18 0.12 -9.51
C ALA A 316 19.77 -0.40 -8.13
N ALA A 317 19.80 0.44 -7.09
CA ALA A 317 19.35 0.12 -5.75
C ALA A 317 17.85 -0.24 -5.73
N ALA A 318 17.00 0.50 -6.46
CA ALA A 318 15.56 0.20 -6.58
C ALA A 318 15.32 -1.21 -7.15
N ARG A 319 16.01 -1.57 -8.24
CA ARG A 319 15.93 -2.90 -8.82
C ARG A 319 16.45 -3.98 -7.88
N ALA A 320 17.54 -3.73 -7.17
CA ALA A 320 18.11 -4.66 -6.19
C ALA A 320 17.15 -4.90 -5.02
N ILE A 321 16.52 -3.85 -4.48
CA ILE A 321 15.49 -3.97 -3.44
C ILE A 321 14.33 -4.81 -3.97
N ALA A 322 13.81 -4.50 -5.15
CA ALA A 322 12.68 -5.22 -5.74
C ALA A 322 12.99 -6.70 -6.01
N ALA A 323 14.20 -7.04 -6.42
CA ALA A 323 14.64 -8.42 -6.64
C ALA A 323 14.62 -9.26 -5.33
N ASN A 324 14.86 -8.62 -4.18
CA ASN A 324 14.82 -9.28 -2.88
C ASN A 324 13.40 -9.38 -2.29
N LEU A 325 12.39 -8.82 -2.96
CA LEU A 325 10.98 -8.85 -2.53
C LEU A 325 10.19 -9.90 -3.30
N SER A 326 10.70 -11.14 -3.36
CA SER A 326 10.07 -12.26 -4.05
C SER A 326 8.76 -12.68 -3.37
N TRP A 327 7.68 -12.83 -4.13
CA TRP A 327 6.43 -13.38 -3.62
C TRP A 327 6.56 -14.84 -3.16
N ASP A 328 7.55 -15.57 -3.63
CA ASP A 328 7.84 -16.95 -3.18
C ASP A 328 8.38 -16.94 -1.75
N ASP A 329 9.36 -16.08 -1.46
CA ASP A 329 9.87 -15.92 -0.10
C ASP A 329 8.82 -15.36 0.85
N ILE A 330 8.09 -14.35 0.42
CA ILE A 330 6.99 -13.74 1.19
C ILE A 330 5.89 -14.76 1.48
N GLY A 331 5.50 -15.57 0.49
CA GLY A 331 4.54 -16.65 0.65
C GLY A 331 5.03 -17.71 1.64
N ARG A 332 6.29 -18.16 1.52
CA ARG A 332 6.91 -19.11 2.44
C ARG A 332 6.92 -18.59 3.88
N ARG A 333 7.40 -17.35 4.11
CA ARG A 333 7.43 -16.71 5.43
C ARG A 333 6.03 -16.51 6.02
N THR A 334 5.06 -16.17 5.17
CA THR A 334 3.65 -16.04 5.60
C THR A 334 3.06 -17.41 5.95
N ALA A 335 3.40 -18.47 5.21
CA ALA A 335 2.99 -19.84 5.53
C ALA A 335 3.60 -20.32 6.85
N GLU A 336 4.83 -19.93 7.18
CA GLU A 336 5.46 -20.20 8.47
C GLU A 336 4.68 -19.56 9.63
N VAL A 337 4.24 -18.30 9.47
CA VAL A 337 3.39 -17.62 10.45
C VAL A 337 2.06 -18.38 10.65
N TYR A 338 1.46 -18.91 9.59
CA TYR A 338 0.22 -19.70 9.72
C TYR A 338 0.45 -21.03 10.44
N ARG A 339 1.53 -21.75 10.11
CA ARG A 339 1.87 -23.01 10.79
C ARG A 339 2.10 -22.78 12.28
N ALA A 340 2.90 -21.76 12.64
CA ALA A 340 3.13 -21.40 14.03
C ALA A 340 1.82 -21.06 14.76
N ALA A 341 0.91 -20.33 14.10
CA ALA A 341 -0.40 -20.03 14.68
C ALA A 341 -1.28 -21.28 14.87
N VAL A 342 -1.23 -22.25 13.95
CA VAL A 342 -2.00 -23.50 14.02
C VAL A 342 -1.41 -24.42 15.09
N ASP A 343 -0.10 -24.58 15.13
CA ASP A 343 0.59 -25.50 16.06
C ASP A 343 0.56 -24.99 17.51
N GLY A 344 0.16 -23.74 17.75
CA GLY A 344 0.12 -23.12 19.07
C GLY A 344 1.51 -22.88 19.66
N ALA A 345 2.56 -22.93 18.85
CA ALA A 345 3.92 -22.58 19.22
C ALA A 345 4.01 -21.05 19.35
N THR A 346 3.63 -20.52 20.49
CA THR A 346 3.79 -19.13 20.92
C THR A 346 4.79 -19.04 22.05
#